data_602f01920a53bb79b689416453ddbaaa
#
_entry.id   602f01920a53bb79b689416453ddbaaa
#
_cell.length_a   1.000
_cell.length_b   1.000
_cell.length_c   1.000
_cell.angle_alpha   90.00
_cell.angle_beta   90.00
_cell.angle_gamma   90.00
#
_symmetry.space_group_name_H-M   'P 1'
#
loop_
_entity.id
_entity.type
_entity.pdbx_description
1 polymer ?
#
loop_
_entity_poly.entity_id
_entity_poly.type
_entity_poly.pdbx_seq_one_letter_code
_entity_poly.pdbx_strand_id
1 'polypeptide(L)'
;MSDFDEAVAENYREAGEILTTVMAETRELIEPGVTHLEVAEYAEERVHELGDGLAFPVNISVDAEASHATPERDDETTFDDEMVCLDIGVHVDGYIADAATTVDLSGTPELVEAAEEALAAAIDAAGPGVPE
;
A
#
# COMPACT_ATOMS: atom_id res chain seq x y z
N MET A 1 -17.35 24.47 -6.58
CA MET A 1 -17.55 23.09 -6.30
C MET A 1 -17.02 22.24 -7.43
N SER A 2 -16.59 21.09 -7.14
CA SER A 2 -15.91 20.27 -8.12
C SER A 2 -16.86 19.75 -9.20
N ASP A 3 -16.35 19.71 -10.43
CA ASP A 3 -17.01 19.07 -11.56
C ASP A 3 -16.73 17.56 -11.56
N PHE A 4 -16.80 16.99 -10.37
CA PHE A 4 -16.53 15.60 -10.14
C PHE A 4 -17.69 14.78 -10.66
N ASP A 5 -17.58 14.26 -11.87
CA ASP A 5 -18.65 13.47 -12.44
C ASP A 5 -18.62 12.02 -11.96
N GLU A 6 -19.71 11.30 -12.21
CA GLU A 6 -19.86 9.92 -11.75
C GLU A 6 -18.85 8.96 -12.40
N ALA A 7 -18.44 9.22 -13.63
CA ALA A 7 -17.43 8.39 -14.30
C ALA A 7 -16.07 8.50 -13.62
N VAL A 8 -15.70 9.71 -13.22
CA VAL A 8 -14.46 9.95 -12.45
C VAL A 8 -14.53 9.28 -11.09
N ALA A 9 -15.66 9.45 -10.39
CA ALA A 9 -15.87 8.81 -9.09
C ALA A 9 -15.76 7.29 -9.19
N GLU A 10 -16.34 6.70 -10.24
CA GLU A 10 -16.28 5.26 -10.46
C GLU A 10 -14.85 4.77 -10.70
N ASN A 11 -14.04 5.52 -11.45
CA ASN A 11 -12.62 5.19 -11.64
C ASN A 11 -11.86 5.16 -10.33
N TYR A 12 -12.09 6.12 -9.44
CA TYR A 12 -11.48 6.12 -8.11
C TYR A 12 -11.93 4.95 -7.26
N ARG A 13 -13.22 4.59 -7.30
CA ARG A 13 -13.76 3.44 -6.56
C ARG A 13 -13.13 2.14 -7.06
N GLU A 14 -13.06 1.96 -8.36
CA GLU A 14 -12.44 0.79 -8.97
C GLU A 14 -10.96 0.68 -8.60
N ALA A 15 -10.21 1.78 -8.67
CA ALA A 15 -8.81 1.80 -8.24
C ALA A 15 -8.68 1.41 -6.76
N GLY A 16 -9.56 1.92 -5.91
CA GLY A 16 -9.60 1.58 -4.49
C GLY A 16 -9.92 0.11 -4.22
N GLU A 17 -10.84 -0.47 -4.95
CA GLU A 17 -11.18 -1.89 -4.83
C GLU A 17 -10.03 -2.79 -5.24
N ILE A 18 -9.37 -2.47 -6.35
CA ILE A 18 -8.19 -3.19 -6.82
C ILE A 18 -7.08 -3.09 -5.77
N LEU A 19 -6.81 -1.89 -5.28
CA LEU A 19 -5.80 -1.65 -4.25
C LEU A 19 -6.06 -2.48 -2.99
N THR A 20 -7.29 -2.49 -2.50
CA THR A 20 -7.67 -3.25 -1.31
C THR A 20 -7.42 -4.75 -1.51
N THR A 21 -7.80 -5.28 -2.66
CA THR A 21 -7.59 -6.69 -3.00
C THR A 21 -6.11 -7.04 -3.06
N VAL A 22 -5.34 -6.26 -3.81
CA VAL A 22 -3.89 -6.50 -3.98
C VAL A 22 -3.16 -6.34 -2.66
N MET A 23 -3.50 -5.32 -1.87
CA MET A 23 -2.88 -5.09 -0.57
C MET A 23 -3.11 -6.29 0.37
N ALA A 24 -4.34 -6.78 0.46
CA ALA A 24 -4.67 -7.91 1.33
C ALA A 24 -3.93 -9.18 0.91
N GLU A 25 -3.87 -9.47 -0.38
CA GLU A 25 -3.14 -10.64 -0.90
C GLU A 25 -1.63 -10.51 -0.70
N THR A 26 -1.08 -9.34 -0.98
CA THR A 26 0.37 -9.10 -0.93
C THR A 26 0.90 -9.15 0.49
N ARG A 27 0.19 -8.55 1.44
CA ARG A 27 0.65 -8.54 2.83
C ARG A 27 0.77 -9.94 3.43
N GLU A 28 -0.03 -10.88 2.99
CA GLU A 28 0.03 -12.27 3.46
C GLU A 28 1.31 -12.99 3.01
N LEU A 29 1.97 -12.51 1.98
CA LEU A 29 3.23 -13.07 1.51
C LEU A 29 4.43 -12.62 2.33
N ILE A 30 4.29 -11.57 3.13
CA ILE A 30 5.38 -10.99 3.91
C ILE A 30 5.63 -11.85 5.14
N GLU A 31 6.68 -12.67 5.04
CA GLU A 31 7.10 -13.59 6.09
C GLU A 31 8.64 -13.65 6.13
N PRO A 32 9.23 -13.99 7.27
CA PRO A 32 10.69 -14.18 7.33
C PRO A 32 11.16 -15.18 6.29
N GLY A 33 12.21 -14.85 5.57
CA GLY A 33 12.82 -15.70 4.54
C GLY A 33 12.29 -15.47 3.12
N VAL A 34 11.18 -14.76 2.96
CA VAL A 34 10.67 -14.37 1.64
C VAL A 34 11.46 -13.14 1.17
N THR A 35 11.75 -13.04 -0.13
CA THR A 35 12.48 -11.87 -0.64
C THR A 35 11.54 -10.68 -0.83
N HIS A 36 12.09 -9.47 -0.67
CA HIS A 36 11.36 -8.24 -0.98
C HIS A 36 10.92 -8.24 -2.45
N LEU A 37 11.80 -8.72 -3.33
CA LEU A 37 11.53 -8.76 -4.76
C LEU A 37 10.31 -9.64 -5.11
N GLU A 38 10.20 -10.82 -4.50
CA GLU A 38 9.05 -11.71 -4.71
C GLU A 38 7.73 -11.03 -4.37
N VAL A 39 7.70 -10.30 -3.27
CA VAL A 39 6.51 -9.57 -2.82
C VAL A 39 6.17 -8.43 -3.77
N ALA A 40 7.17 -7.67 -4.19
CA ALA A 40 6.98 -6.56 -5.13
C ALA A 40 6.49 -7.06 -6.50
N GLU A 41 7.09 -8.13 -7.01
CA GLU A 41 6.69 -8.73 -8.30
C GLU A 41 5.27 -9.27 -8.25
N TYR A 42 4.88 -9.92 -7.16
CA TYR A 42 3.52 -10.40 -6.98
C TYR A 42 2.52 -9.24 -7.04
N ALA A 43 2.78 -8.18 -6.28
CA ALA A 43 1.90 -7.01 -6.26
C ALA A 43 1.77 -6.37 -7.66
N GLU A 44 2.88 -6.22 -8.36
CA GLU A 44 2.89 -5.67 -9.71
C GLU A 44 2.07 -6.51 -10.69
N GLU A 45 2.28 -7.82 -10.70
CA GLU A 45 1.52 -8.73 -11.56
C GLU A 45 0.02 -8.67 -11.27
N ARG A 46 -0.36 -8.69 -9.98
CA ARG A 46 -1.78 -8.63 -9.60
C ARG A 46 -2.43 -7.32 -10.02
N VAL A 47 -1.73 -6.20 -9.87
CA VAL A 47 -2.25 -4.91 -10.32
C VAL A 47 -2.48 -4.92 -11.83
N HIS A 48 -1.55 -5.46 -12.61
CA HIS A 48 -1.69 -5.57 -14.06
C HIS A 48 -2.82 -6.50 -14.49
N GLU A 49 -3.11 -7.54 -13.71
CA GLU A 49 -4.22 -8.44 -13.98
C GLU A 49 -5.58 -7.80 -13.71
N LEU A 50 -5.68 -6.93 -12.72
CA LEU A 50 -6.94 -6.38 -12.24
C LEU A 50 -7.25 -4.97 -12.73
N GLY A 51 -6.22 -4.19 -13.09
CA GLY A 51 -6.38 -2.79 -13.45
C GLY A 51 -5.45 -2.34 -14.57
N ASP A 52 -5.28 -1.03 -14.69
CA ASP A 52 -4.45 -0.44 -15.74
C ASP A 52 -2.96 -0.46 -15.41
N GLY A 53 -2.60 -0.44 -14.14
CA GLY A 53 -1.22 -0.55 -13.72
C GLY A 53 -0.90 0.12 -12.39
N LEU A 54 0.37 0.05 -12.03
CA LEU A 54 0.89 0.72 -10.84
C LEU A 54 0.98 2.23 -11.07
N ALA A 55 0.62 3.00 -10.07
CA ALA A 55 0.80 4.46 -10.08
C ALA A 55 2.27 4.83 -9.83
N PHE A 56 2.99 3.99 -9.09
CA PHE A 56 4.41 4.11 -8.80
C PHE A 56 4.96 2.72 -8.46
N PRO A 57 6.29 2.51 -8.47
CA PRO A 57 6.86 1.22 -8.10
C PRO A 57 6.47 0.83 -6.67
N VAL A 58 6.21 -0.47 -6.44
CA VAL A 58 5.88 -0.97 -5.10
C VAL A 58 7.00 -0.64 -4.12
N ASN A 59 6.68 0.04 -3.04
CA ASN A 59 7.66 0.38 -2.00
C ASN A 59 7.57 -0.59 -0.84
N ILE A 60 8.71 -1.13 -0.45
CA ILE A 60 8.85 -2.01 0.70
C ILE A 60 9.98 -1.47 1.56
N SER A 61 9.64 -0.98 2.75
CA SER A 61 10.58 -0.36 3.68
C SER A 61 10.59 -1.13 4.99
N VAL A 62 11.76 -1.26 5.59
CA VAL A 62 11.92 -2.02 6.84
C VAL A 62 12.43 -1.12 7.96
N ASP A 63 11.89 -1.29 9.14
CA ASP A 63 12.26 -0.57 10.37
C ASP A 63 12.38 0.94 10.16
N ALA A 64 13.56 1.49 10.37
CA ALA A 64 13.81 2.93 10.29
C ALA A 64 13.93 3.48 8.87
N GLU A 65 13.91 2.63 7.84
CA GLU A 65 13.85 3.12 6.47
C GLU A 65 12.53 3.88 6.29
N ALA A 66 12.64 5.11 5.92
CA ALA A 66 11.46 5.90 5.61
C ALA A 66 11.14 5.69 4.14
N SER A 67 9.97 5.34 3.78
CA SER A 67 9.38 5.24 2.44
C SER A 67 10.29 5.30 1.19
N HIS A 68 9.75 4.97 0.03
CA HIS A 68 10.41 5.02 -1.28
C HIS A 68 11.48 3.97 -1.54
N ALA A 69 11.58 2.93 -0.70
CA ALA A 69 12.47 1.81 -0.96
C ALA A 69 11.79 0.81 -1.90
N THR A 70 12.38 0.56 -3.06
CA THR A 70 11.87 -0.40 -4.04
C THR A 70 12.97 -1.42 -4.33
N PRO A 71 12.65 -2.74 -4.31
CA PRO A 71 13.64 -3.76 -4.64
C PRO A 71 14.15 -3.60 -6.07
N GLU A 72 15.46 -3.69 -6.23
CA GLU A 72 16.08 -3.68 -7.54
C GLU A 72 15.93 -5.05 -8.22
N ARG A 73 16.16 -5.06 -9.53
CA ARG A 73 16.25 -6.32 -10.26
C ARG A 73 17.38 -7.16 -9.65
N ASP A 74 17.13 -8.42 -9.41
CA ASP A 74 18.06 -9.36 -8.79
C ASP A 74 18.37 -9.11 -7.31
N ASP A 75 17.55 -8.31 -6.62
CA ASP A 75 17.67 -8.11 -5.18
C ASP A 75 17.29 -9.40 -4.44
N GLU A 76 18.20 -9.94 -3.64
CA GLU A 76 18.01 -11.17 -2.87
C GLU A 76 17.69 -10.91 -1.39
N THR A 77 17.49 -9.65 -1.01
CA THR A 77 17.20 -9.28 0.38
C THR A 77 15.91 -9.94 0.84
N THR A 78 15.99 -10.66 1.97
CA THR A 78 14.85 -11.34 2.58
C THR A 78 14.34 -10.58 3.81
N PHE A 79 13.08 -10.84 4.16
CA PHE A 79 12.53 -10.34 5.42
C PHE A 79 13.11 -11.11 6.60
N ASP A 80 13.24 -10.43 7.74
CA ASP A 80 13.70 -10.95 9.00
C ASP A 80 12.76 -10.44 10.11
N ASP A 81 13.23 -10.42 11.36
CA ASP A 81 12.45 -9.94 12.51
C ASP A 81 12.39 -8.40 12.49
N GLU A 82 11.56 -7.85 11.64
CA GLU A 82 11.49 -6.41 11.39
C GLU A 82 10.06 -5.95 11.16
N MET A 83 9.87 -4.66 11.21
CA MET A 83 8.59 -4.02 10.87
C MET A 83 8.64 -3.63 9.41
N VAL A 84 7.69 -4.11 8.61
CA VAL A 84 7.68 -3.94 7.15
C VAL A 84 6.54 -3.01 6.75
N CYS A 85 6.86 -1.93 6.06
CA CYS A 85 5.87 -1.04 5.46
C CYS A 85 5.75 -1.36 3.97
N LEU A 86 4.53 -1.68 3.54
CA LEU A 86 4.19 -1.96 2.15
C LEU A 86 3.31 -0.83 1.63
N ASP A 87 3.75 -0.19 0.56
CA ASP A 87 3.04 0.93 -0.07
C ASP A 87 2.78 0.62 -1.54
N ILE A 88 1.51 0.61 -1.92
CA ILE A 88 1.07 0.28 -3.28
C ILE A 88 0.15 1.38 -3.81
N GLY A 89 0.42 1.84 -5.01
CA GLY A 89 -0.44 2.76 -5.74
C GLY A 89 -0.94 2.15 -7.03
N VAL A 90 -2.24 2.26 -7.28
CA VAL A 90 -2.94 1.70 -8.45
C VAL A 90 -3.60 2.84 -9.21
N HIS A 91 -3.68 2.75 -10.53
CA HIS A 91 -4.52 3.68 -11.30
C HIS A 91 -5.50 2.93 -12.18
N VAL A 92 -6.65 3.56 -12.42
CA VAL A 92 -7.63 3.19 -13.42
C VAL A 92 -7.91 4.44 -14.26
N ASP A 93 -7.59 4.38 -15.52
CA ASP A 93 -7.71 5.52 -16.45
C ASP A 93 -6.97 6.77 -15.94
N GLY A 94 -5.84 6.58 -15.26
CA GLY A 94 -5.04 7.67 -14.69
C GLY A 94 -5.49 8.15 -13.30
N TYR A 95 -6.61 7.66 -12.79
CA TYR A 95 -7.12 8.01 -11.46
C TYR A 95 -6.55 7.06 -10.41
N ILE A 96 -5.91 7.62 -9.40
CA ILE A 96 -5.03 6.91 -8.47
C ILE A 96 -5.71 6.61 -7.13
N ALA A 97 -5.49 5.38 -6.63
CA ALA A 97 -5.68 5.04 -5.23
C ALA A 97 -4.33 4.59 -4.67
N ASP A 98 -4.00 5.05 -3.49
CA ASP A 98 -2.72 4.81 -2.85
C ASP A 98 -2.96 4.49 -1.38
N ALA A 99 -2.28 3.48 -0.86
CA ALA A 99 -2.33 3.13 0.55
C ALA A 99 -1.08 2.39 0.97
N ALA A 100 -0.78 2.49 2.24
CA ALA A 100 0.31 1.76 2.87
C ALA A 100 -0.21 0.99 4.08
N THR A 101 0.41 -0.13 4.37
CA THR A 101 0.14 -0.92 5.57
C THR A 101 1.46 -1.40 6.17
N THR A 102 1.44 -1.71 7.45
CA THR A 102 2.61 -2.25 8.14
C THR A 102 2.34 -3.69 8.56
N VAL A 103 3.28 -4.57 8.25
CA VAL A 103 3.29 -5.95 8.74
C VAL A 103 4.39 -6.04 9.78
N ASP A 104 4.02 -6.41 11.00
CA ASP A 104 4.97 -6.51 12.11
C ASP A 104 5.52 -7.92 12.23
N LEU A 105 6.78 -8.11 11.82
CA LEU A 105 7.52 -9.35 12.02
C LEU A 105 8.43 -9.26 13.25
N SER A 106 8.47 -8.10 13.93
CA SER A 106 9.36 -7.84 15.06
C SER A 106 8.79 -8.23 16.42
N GLY A 107 7.48 -8.45 16.49
CA GLY A 107 6.81 -8.76 17.75
C GLY A 107 6.53 -7.54 18.64
N THR A 108 6.40 -6.35 18.03
CA THR A 108 6.03 -5.11 18.73
C THR A 108 4.70 -4.55 18.23
N PRO A 109 3.59 -5.27 18.45
CA PRO A 109 2.29 -4.91 17.87
C PRO A 109 1.75 -3.56 18.35
N GLU A 110 2.17 -3.09 19.52
CA GLU A 110 1.70 -1.82 20.08
C GLU A 110 2.04 -0.60 19.21
N LEU A 111 3.12 -0.64 18.44
CA LEU A 111 3.48 0.45 17.54
C LEU A 111 2.54 0.50 16.33
N VAL A 112 2.22 -0.67 15.78
CA VAL A 112 1.28 -0.78 14.66
C VAL A 112 -0.13 -0.38 15.11
N GLU A 113 -0.56 -0.86 16.27
CA GLU A 113 -1.86 -0.52 16.86
C GLU A 113 -2.00 0.99 17.06
N ALA A 114 -0.97 1.64 17.58
CA ALA A 114 -0.97 3.09 17.78
C ALA A 114 -1.11 3.84 16.44
N ALA A 115 -0.41 3.40 15.41
CA ALA A 115 -0.50 4.00 14.07
C ALA A 115 -1.89 3.79 13.46
N GLU A 116 -2.46 2.60 13.61
CA GLU A 116 -3.81 2.29 13.12
C GLU A 116 -4.88 3.13 13.82
N GLU A 117 -4.77 3.30 15.14
CA GLU A 117 -5.67 4.16 15.91
C GLU A 117 -5.56 5.62 15.47
N ALA A 118 -4.34 6.09 15.22
CA ALA A 118 -4.11 7.44 14.74
C ALA A 118 -4.73 7.66 13.36
N LEU A 119 -4.59 6.70 12.46
CA LEU A 119 -5.19 6.74 11.12
C LEU A 119 -6.71 6.76 11.21
N ALA A 120 -7.30 5.89 12.03
CA ALA A 120 -8.74 5.82 12.21
C ALA A 120 -9.30 7.16 12.75
N ALA A 121 -8.61 7.77 13.70
CA ALA A 121 -8.99 9.08 14.22
C ALA A 121 -8.89 10.18 13.16
N ALA A 122 -7.87 10.12 12.32
CA ALA A 122 -7.70 11.09 11.22
C ALA A 122 -8.82 10.96 10.19
N ILE A 123 -9.19 9.73 9.83
CA ILE A 123 -10.29 9.46 8.88
C ILE A 123 -11.62 9.99 9.45
N ASP A 124 -11.88 9.75 10.72
CA ASP A 124 -13.08 10.25 11.39
C ASP A 124 -13.15 11.77 11.42
N ALA A 125 -12.02 12.44 11.58
CA ALA A 125 -11.94 13.90 11.63
C ALA A 125 -12.03 14.55 10.25
N ALA A 126 -11.64 13.85 9.19
CA ALA A 126 -11.61 14.40 7.84
C ALA A 126 -13.02 14.58 7.27
N GLY A 127 -13.25 15.68 6.60
CA GLY A 127 -14.53 15.94 5.96
C GLY A 127 -14.57 17.32 5.31
N PRO A 128 -15.62 17.60 4.53
CA PRO A 128 -15.77 18.91 3.90
C PRO A 128 -15.83 20.03 4.94
N GLY A 129 -15.02 21.07 4.75
CA GLY A 129 -14.99 22.24 5.64
C GLY A 129 -14.14 22.08 6.88
N VAL A 130 -13.51 20.95 7.09
CA VAL A 130 -12.59 20.73 8.20
C VAL A 130 -11.20 21.27 7.79
N PRO A 131 -10.52 22.09 8.64
CA PRO A 131 -9.18 22.57 8.35
C PRO A 131 -8.15 21.43 8.29
N GLU A 132 -7.10 21.62 7.52
CA GLU A 132 -5.99 20.68 7.41
C GLU A 132 -5.19 20.51 8.71
#